data_ec223213dafc73f7b59858233b00f02e
#
_entry.id   ec223213dafc73f7b59858233b00f02e
#
_cell.length_a   1.000
_cell.length_b   1.000
_cell.length_c   1.000
_cell.angle_alpha   90.00
_cell.angle_beta   90.00
_cell.angle_gamma   90.00
#
_symmetry.space_group_name_H-M   'P 1'
#
loop_
_entity.id
_entity.type
_entity.pdbx_description
1 polymer ?
#
loop_
_entity_poly.entity_id
_entity_poly.type
_entity_poly.pdbx_seq_one_letter_code
_entity_poly.pdbx_strand_id
1 'polypeptide(L)'
;MPILRKFFAVALLGLSLSVGAVQGGDPPSAEAVQQSLDKIAERKLPEADQKALQTLLQNTLNQLANKQNYEQRLSDLKQQLSNAPRQTSENQRELARLKASKVVPVIQRYGSLPVSQLEQLLTERTSLQGDLQKALADANTLDITAQTRPERAQAEISSSQTRILQINAALKSGKDGGKLLSADQRNLLNAELAAINALIPLRRQELAGNSQLQDLGSSQHDLLMEKTARLEQEIQDLQTLINQKRLAQSQETVTQQSIEAQKAGSSSLLATESASNLRLSDYLLKSTDRLNELTQQNLLTKQQLDSVTQSDAALDEQINVLKGSLLLSKILYKQKQALPRLKLDRDLADEIADIRLYQFEVNQQRELLGSPSTYVDNLLKNQPPEQVTPQLRRTLIDLAITRADLLERLNRELSALLNESITLQLNQKQLLSTSQSLRATLDEQMFWIPSNKPLDAEWLQSVPVRLERQVTTLPWASSLSELTDGLAQRPLLFLPLALLFGALLWRRKALYARLNKVHKDIGHFKRDSQWHTPLAILVNILLAMPVTLVLALCGYALQIDARGQNANLGAALLQLSLIHI
;
A
#
# COMPACT_ATOMS: atom_id res chain seq x y z
N MET A 1 -46.41 21.09 -15.14
CA MET A 1 -46.83 21.31 -13.75
C MET A 1 -45.63 21.71 -12.90
N PRO A 2 -45.43 22.97 -12.58
CA PRO A 2 -44.34 23.45 -11.76
C PRO A 2 -44.89 24.20 -10.53
N ILE A 3 -45.44 23.50 -9.54
CA ILE A 3 -45.97 24.15 -8.33
C ILE A 3 -45.49 23.45 -7.02
N LEU A 4 -44.69 22.37 -7.10
CA LEU A 4 -44.27 21.62 -5.88
C LEU A 4 -42.81 21.85 -5.46
N ARG A 5 -42.13 22.89 -5.94
CA ARG A 5 -40.72 23.17 -5.64
C ARG A 5 -40.47 24.42 -4.78
N LYS A 6 -41.52 25.07 -4.23
CA LYS A 6 -41.39 26.33 -3.47
C LYS A 6 -41.80 26.25 -2.00
N PHE A 7 -42.07 25.07 -1.43
CA PHE A 7 -42.48 24.94 -0.02
C PHE A 7 -41.45 24.32 0.92
N PHE A 8 -40.21 24.03 0.46
CA PHE A 8 -39.15 23.48 1.34
C PHE A 8 -38.08 24.50 1.73
N ALA A 9 -38.19 25.75 1.41
CA ALA A 9 -37.19 26.79 1.66
C ALA A 9 -37.50 27.76 2.81
N VAL A 10 -38.56 27.56 3.58
CA VAL A 10 -39.00 28.53 4.64
C VAL A 10 -39.06 27.93 6.03
N ALA A 11 -38.69 26.66 6.27
CA ALA A 11 -38.77 26.04 7.61
C ALA A 11 -37.42 25.93 8.35
N LEU A 12 -36.37 26.60 7.90
CA LEU A 12 -35.03 26.55 8.55
C LEU A 12 -34.53 27.90 9.11
N LEU A 13 -35.43 28.86 9.25
CA LEU A 13 -35.13 30.21 9.78
C LEU A 13 -36.07 30.54 10.93
N GLY A 14 -35.93 29.85 12.08
CA GLY A 14 -36.78 30.18 13.21
C GLY A 14 -36.58 29.39 14.48
N LEU A 15 -35.36 28.96 14.79
CA LEU A 15 -35.02 28.49 16.15
C LEU A 15 -33.64 28.99 16.56
N SER A 16 -33.47 30.31 16.57
CA SER A 16 -32.52 30.95 17.45
C SER A 16 -33.09 30.86 18.87
N LEU A 17 -33.05 29.66 19.46
CA LEU A 17 -33.10 29.53 20.90
C LEU A 17 -31.85 30.25 21.44
N SER A 18 -32.06 31.48 21.89
CA SER A 18 -31.16 32.13 22.83
C SER A 18 -31.11 31.24 24.08
N VAL A 19 -30.15 30.29 24.05
CA VAL A 19 -29.71 29.63 25.29
C VAL A 19 -29.07 30.74 26.08
N GLY A 20 -29.86 31.26 27.04
CA GLY A 20 -29.34 32.19 28.04
C GLY A 20 -28.08 31.56 28.64
N ALA A 21 -26.97 32.25 28.52
CA ALA A 21 -25.71 31.89 29.14
C ALA A 21 -25.96 31.79 30.65
N VAL A 22 -26.16 30.59 31.14
CA VAL A 22 -26.02 30.32 32.58
C VAL A 22 -24.52 30.45 32.83
N GLN A 23 -24.15 31.53 33.52
CA GLN A 23 -22.79 31.81 33.96
C GLN A 23 -22.29 30.66 34.82
N GLY A 24 -21.65 29.67 34.23
CA GLY A 24 -20.68 28.84 34.92
C GLY A 24 -19.54 29.75 35.38
N GLY A 25 -18.98 29.51 36.52
CA GLY A 25 -17.83 30.29 36.99
C GLY A 25 -16.70 30.23 35.97
N ASP A 26 -15.87 31.26 35.92
CA ASP A 26 -14.72 31.29 35.03
C ASP A 26 -13.84 30.03 35.24
N PRO A 27 -13.36 29.40 34.18
CA PRO A 27 -12.47 28.25 34.30
C PRO A 27 -11.19 28.69 35.04
N PRO A 28 -10.61 27.79 35.88
CA PRO A 28 -9.36 28.12 36.58
C PRO A 28 -8.23 28.36 35.57
N SER A 29 -7.24 29.18 35.93
CA SER A 29 -6.05 29.29 35.08
C SER A 29 -5.19 28.01 35.18
N ALA A 30 -4.52 27.64 34.10
CA ALA A 30 -3.65 26.47 34.08
C ALA A 30 -2.54 26.56 35.13
N GLU A 31 -2.01 27.77 35.34
CA GLU A 31 -0.97 28.06 36.35
C GLU A 31 -1.48 27.83 37.78
N ALA A 32 -2.72 28.25 38.11
CA ALA A 32 -3.29 28.03 39.43
C ALA A 32 -3.55 26.52 39.70
N VAL A 33 -3.96 25.75 38.67
CA VAL A 33 -4.14 24.29 38.77
C VAL A 33 -2.78 23.61 38.91
N GLN A 34 -1.77 24.04 38.17
CA GLN A 34 -0.40 23.50 38.26
C GLN A 34 0.19 23.76 39.66
N GLN A 35 0.06 24.98 40.19
CA GLN A 35 0.50 25.29 41.56
C GLN A 35 -0.22 24.44 42.62
N SER A 36 -1.51 24.12 42.38
CA SER A 36 -2.27 23.23 43.27
C SER A 36 -1.78 21.80 43.18
N LEU A 37 -1.34 21.35 41.98
CA LEU A 37 -0.74 20.05 41.75
C LEU A 37 0.62 19.92 42.46
N ASP A 38 1.47 20.95 42.35
CA ASP A 38 2.80 20.95 42.95
C ASP A 38 2.73 20.94 44.49
N LYS A 39 1.67 21.53 45.08
CA LYS A 39 1.43 21.62 46.54
C LYS A 39 0.59 20.44 47.09
N ILE A 40 0.33 19.40 46.33
CA ILE A 40 -0.47 18.24 46.79
C ILE A 40 0.17 17.60 48.04
N ALA A 41 1.47 17.41 48.04
CA ALA A 41 2.21 16.80 49.16
C ALA A 41 2.04 17.58 50.48
N GLU A 42 1.88 18.92 50.41
CA GLU A 42 1.69 19.78 51.57
C GLU A 42 0.32 19.62 52.24
N ARG A 43 -0.67 19.11 51.52
CA ARG A 43 -2.07 18.93 52.00
C ARG A 43 -2.24 17.76 52.99
N LYS A 44 -1.21 16.94 53.25
CA LYS A 44 -1.18 15.81 54.21
C LYS A 44 -2.40 14.90 54.14
N LEU A 45 -2.90 14.61 52.95
CA LEU A 45 -4.02 13.73 52.68
C LEU A 45 -3.59 12.23 52.74
N PRO A 46 -4.50 11.29 53.00
CA PRO A 46 -4.28 9.86 52.82
C PRO A 46 -3.81 9.58 51.37
N GLU A 47 -2.96 8.57 51.18
CA GLU A 47 -2.36 8.27 49.86
C GLU A 47 -3.41 8.05 48.75
N ALA A 48 -4.53 7.42 49.07
CA ALA A 48 -5.63 7.21 48.12
C ALA A 48 -6.28 8.54 47.68
N ASP A 49 -6.51 9.47 48.63
CA ASP A 49 -7.09 10.78 48.38
C ASP A 49 -6.11 11.69 47.64
N GLN A 50 -4.83 11.58 47.93
CA GLN A 50 -3.77 12.28 47.23
C GLN A 50 -3.73 11.88 45.74
N LYS A 51 -3.76 10.58 45.43
CA LYS A 51 -3.81 10.09 44.05
C LYS A 51 -5.09 10.53 43.32
N ALA A 52 -6.23 10.47 44.01
CA ALA A 52 -7.51 10.92 43.44
C ALA A 52 -7.49 12.40 43.09
N LEU A 53 -6.95 13.26 44.00
CA LEU A 53 -6.81 14.69 43.77
C LEU A 53 -5.80 15.00 42.64
N GLN A 54 -4.67 14.28 42.59
CA GLN A 54 -3.70 14.40 41.53
C GLN A 54 -4.33 14.11 40.16
N THR A 55 -5.08 13.02 40.04
CA THR A 55 -5.80 12.65 38.80
C THR A 55 -6.82 13.73 38.41
N LEU A 56 -7.53 14.29 39.37
CA LEU A 56 -8.53 15.33 39.14
C LEU A 56 -7.89 16.62 38.63
N LEU A 57 -6.80 17.08 39.26
CA LEU A 57 -6.07 18.27 38.82
C LEU A 57 -5.42 18.05 37.44
N GLN A 58 -4.86 16.86 37.17
CA GLN A 58 -4.31 16.52 35.88
C GLN A 58 -5.41 16.51 34.79
N ASN A 59 -6.58 15.98 35.08
CA ASN A 59 -7.72 16.03 34.17
C ASN A 59 -8.16 17.49 33.91
N THR A 60 -8.10 18.35 34.93
CA THR A 60 -8.40 19.79 34.77
C THR A 60 -7.41 20.46 33.81
N LEU A 61 -6.12 20.18 33.96
CA LEU A 61 -5.08 20.68 33.04
C LEU A 61 -5.30 20.16 31.61
N ASN A 62 -5.64 18.89 31.46
CA ASN A 62 -5.95 18.31 30.16
C ASN A 62 -7.14 18.99 29.48
N GLN A 63 -8.21 19.32 30.23
CA GLN A 63 -9.36 20.05 29.69
C GLN A 63 -9.00 21.49 29.28
N LEU A 64 -8.15 22.17 30.04
CA LEU A 64 -7.67 23.51 29.69
C LEU A 64 -6.78 23.47 28.43
N ALA A 65 -5.91 22.47 28.33
CA ALA A 65 -5.09 22.24 27.12
C ALA A 65 -5.97 21.92 25.90
N ASN A 66 -7.03 21.10 26.08
CA ASN A 66 -8.01 20.81 25.03
C ASN A 66 -8.70 22.11 24.54
N LYS A 67 -9.14 22.97 25.48
CA LYS A 67 -9.72 24.27 25.12
C LYS A 67 -8.78 25.06 24.21
N GLN A 68 -7.53 25.21 24.62
CA GLN A 68 -6.53 25.98 23.85
C GLN A 68 -6.29 25.35 22.47
N ASN A 69 -6.19 24.02 22.41
CA ASN A 69 -6.04 23.30 21.15
C ASN A 69 -7.24 23.53 20.21
N TYR A 70 -8.47 23.48 20.73
CA TYR A 70 -9.67 23.73 19.91
C TYR A 70 -9.75 25.16 19.40
N GLU A 71 -9.37 26.15 20.21
CA GLU A 71 -9.31 27.56 19.82
C GLU A 71 -8.26 27.78 18.71
N GLN A 72 -7.07 27.18 18.86
CA GLN A 72 -6.02 27.23 17.84
C GLN A 72 -6.49 26.59 16.54
N ARG A 73 -7.02 25.37 16.60
CA ARG A 73 -7.54 24.67 15.42
C ARG A 73 -8.68 25.41 14.73
N LEU A 74 -9.53 26.10 15.47
CA LEU A 74 -10.57 26.95 14.90
C LEU A 74 -9.96 28.14 14.15
N SER A 75 -8.91 28.76 14.69
CA SER A 75 -8.18 29.85 14.03
C SER A 75 -7.54 29.37 12.73
N ASP A 76 -6.82 28.25 12.79
CA ASP A 76 -6.14 27.65 11.63
C ASP A 76 -7.15 27.25 10.53
N LEU A 77 -8.28 26.65 10.93
CA LEU A 77 -9.36 26.28 10.01
C LEU A 77 -9.97 27.52 9.32
N LYS A 78 -10.21 28.60 10.07
CA LYS A 78 -10.71 29.86 9.48
C LYS A 78 -9.74 30.43 8.44
N GLN A 79 -8.44 30.39 8.74
CA GLN A 79 -7.40 30.83 7.81
C GLN A 79 -7.36 29.93 6.57
N GLN A 80 -7.42 28.59 6.76
CA GLN A 80 -7.48 27.63 5.65
C GLN A 80 -8.70 27.88 4.75
N LEU A 81 -9.88 28.04 5.34
CA LEU A 81 -11.12 28.30 4.61
C LEU A 81 -11.09 29.63 3.86
N SER A 82 -10.48 30.67 4.40
CA SER A 82 -10.33 31.97 3.72
C SER A 82 -9.45 31.87 2.47
N ASN A 83 -8.46 30.96 2.46
CA ASN A 83 -7.54 30.75 1.35
C ASN A 83 -8.04 29.68 0.35
N ALA A 84 -8.91 28.77 0.79
CA ALA A 84 -9.36 27.62 -0.01
C ALA A 84 -9.94 27.99 -1.39
N PRO A 85 -10.84 28.96 -1.56
CA PRO A 85 -11.40 29.28 -2.88
C PRO A 85 -10.35 29.78 -3.87
N ARG A 86 -9.38 30.56 -3.38
CA ARG A 86 -8.28 31.05 -4.23
C ARG A 86 -7.38 29.89 -4.65
N GLN A 87 -6.95 29.05 -3.70
CA GLN A 87 -6.11 27.89 -3.99
C GLN A 87 -6.80 26.89 -4.94
N THR A 88 -8.08 26.63 -4.73
CA THR A 88 -8.89 25.80 -5.65
C THR A 88 -8.89 26.35 -7.08
N SER A 89 -9.11 27.67 -7.24
CA SER A 89 -9.08 28.31 -8.56
C SER A 89 -7.68 28.28 -9.20
N GLU A 90 -6.62 28.46 -8.42
CA GLU A 90 -5.23 28.38 -8.87
C GLU A 90 -4.91 26.96 -9.34
N ASN A 91 -5.26 25.94 -8.55
CA ASN A 91 -5.07 24.51 -8.89
C ASN A 91 -5.79 24.14 -10.19
N GLN A 92 -7.06 24.54 -10.33
CA GLN A 92 -7.85 24.27 -11.54
C GLN A 92 -7.26 24.95 -12.78
N ARG A 93 -6.79 26.19 -12.67
CA ARG A 93 -6.13 26.90 -13.78
C ARG A 93 -4.81 26.23 -14.15
N GLU A 94 -4.01 25.83 -13.18
CA GLU A 94 -2.75 25.13 -13.42
C GLU A 94 -2.99 23.76 -14.07
N LEU A 95 -3.97 23.00 -13.59
CA LEU A 95 -4.39 21.73 -14.19
C LEU A 95 -4.85 21.92 -15.65
N ALA A 96 -5.66 22.94 -15.91
CA ALA A 96 -6.09 23.24 -17.27
C ALA A 96 -4.92 23.62 -18.18
N ARG A 97 -3.93 24.39 -17.70
CA ARG A 97 -2.71 24.73 -18.44
C ARG A 97 -1.88 23.48 -18.72
N LEU A 98 -1.70 22.61 -17.72
CA LEU A 98 -0.98 21.36 -17.91
C LEU A 98 -1.67 20.51 -18.98
N LYS A 99 -2.96 20.26 -18.87
CA LYS A 99 -3.71 19.45 -19.85
C LYS A 99 -3.69 20.04 -21.27
N ALA A 100 -3.67 21.37 -21.40
CA ALA A 100 -3.57 22.04 -22.71
C ALA A 100 -2.12 22.04 -23.26
N SER A 101 -1.11 21.94 -22.42
CA SER A 101 0.29 21.95 -22.85
C SER A 101 0.70 20.60 -23.48
N LYS A 102 1.32 20.67 -24.68
CA LYS A 102 1.90 19.50 -25.31
C LYS A 102 3.17 19.10 -24.55
N VAL A 103 3.29 17.82 -24.24
CA VAL A 103 4.52 17.26 -23.66
C VAL A 103 5.59 17.25 -24.75
N VAL A 104 6.68 17.97 -24.53
CA VAL A 104 7.85 17.92 -25.42
C VAL A 104 8.62 16.63 -25.15
N PRO A 105 8.88 15.77 -26.16
CA PRO A 105 9.61 14.51 -25.96
C PRO A 105 10.97 14.73 -25.30
N VAL A 106 11.32 13.86 -24.39
CA VAL A 106 12.60 13.90 -23.64
C VAL A 106 13.81 13.92 -24.56
N ILE A 107 13.76 13.17 -25.66
CA ILE A 107 14.82 13.12 -26.66
C ILE A 107 15.08 14.49 -27.32
N GLN A 108 14.05 15.32 -27.52
CA GLN A 108 14.21 16.66 -28.06
C GLN A 108 14.81 17.64 -27.05
N ARG A 109 14.49 17.47 -25.75
CA ARG A 109 14.99 18.34 -24.68
C ARG A 109 16.41 17.99 -24.25
N TYR A 110 16.72 16.71 -24.16
CA TYR A 110 17.93 16.20 -23.50
C TYR A 110 18.78 15.27 -24.37
N GLY A 111 18.40 15.05 -25.63
CA GLY A 111 19.08 14.11 -26.52
C GLY A 111 20.54 14.43 -26.77
N SER A 112 21.00 15.68 -26.64
CA SER A 112 22.41 16.10 -26.78
C SER A 112 23.24 15.85 -25.51
N LEU A 113 22.64 15.62 -24.34
CA LEU A 113 23.34 15.45 -23.08
C LEU A 113 24.10 14.12 -23.03
N PRO A 114 25.28 14.06 -22.40
CA PRO A 114 25.98 12.80 -22.12
C PRO A 114 25.21 11.96 -21.09
N VAL A 115 25.49 10.65 -21.07
CA VAL A 115 24.79 9.68 -20.19
C VAL A 115 24.87 10.10 -18.72
N SER A 116 26.03 10.55 -18.23
CA SER A 116 26.20 10.96 -16.82
C SER A 116 25.29 12.12 -16.39
N GLN A 117 25.04 13.09 -17.26
CA GLN A 117 24.13 14.20 -16.98
C GLN A 117 22.65 13.75 -17.01
N LEU A 118 22.31 12.81 -17.91
CA LEU A 118 20.99 12.23 -17.95
C LEU A 118 20.69 11.40 -16.69
N GLU A 119 21.66 10.69 -16.15
CA GLU A 119 21.57 9.93 -14.89
C GLU A 119 21.37 10.85 -13.68
N GLN A 120 22.08 11.97 -13.65
CA GLN A 120 21.87 13.00 -12.63
C GLN A 120 20.45 13.57 -12.72
N LEU A 121 19.98 13.90 -13.92
CA LEU A 121 18.62 14.40 -14.14
C LEU A 121 17.57 13.35 -13.73
N LEU A 122 17.80 12.08 -14.05
CA LEU A 122 16.93 10.98 -13.64
C LEU A 122 16.81 10.92 -12.10
N THR A 123 17.93 11.06 -11.40
CA THR A 123 17.97 11.08 -9.92
C THR A 123 17.17 12.25 -9.36
N GLU A 124 17.32 13.45 -9.92
CA GLU A 124 16.54 14.64 -9.52
C GLU A 124 15.04 14.44 -9.74
N ARG A 125 14.64 13.88 -10.89
CA ARG A 125 13.22 13.62 -11.20
C ARG A 125 12.62 12.54 -10.30
N THR A 126 13.38 11.52 -9.94
CA THR A 126 12.93 10.47 -9.01
C THR A 126 12.75 11.03 -7.59
N SER A 127 13.64 11.94 -7.14
CA SER A 127 13.42 12.63 -5.86
C SER A 127 12.15 13.47 -5.86
N LEU A 128 11.93 14.26 -6.92
CA LEU A 128 10.73 15.08 -7.09
C LEU A 128 9.45 14.23 -7.11
N GLN A 129 9.51 13.02 -7.69
CA GLN A 129 8.39 12.08 -7.68
C GLN A 129 8.00 11.70 -6.25
N GLY A 130 8.97 11.42 -5.37
CA GLY A 130 8.72 11.13 -3.96
C GLY A 130 8.00 12.27 -3.25
N ASP A 131 8.41 13.51 -3.49
CA ASP A 131 7.77 14.71 -2.90
C ASP A 131 6.32 14.89 -3.40
N LEU A 132 6.09 14.69 -4.70
CA LEU A 132 4.73 14.77 -5.28
C LEU A 132 3.82 13.66 -4.75
N GLN A 133 4.34 12.44 -4.58
CA GLN A 133 3.57 11.33 -4.03
C GLN A 133 3.15 11.60 -2.58
N LYS A 134 4.05 12.18 -1.76
CA LYS A 134 3.71 12.60 -0.40
C LYS A 134 2.61 13.67 -0.41
N ALA A 135 2.75 14.71 -1.23
CA ALA A 135 1.74 15.74 -1.36
C ALA A 135 0.38 15.18 -1.85
N LEU A 136 0.41 14.17 -2.73
CA LEU A 136 -0.80 13.48 -3.20
C LEU A 136 -1.49 12.70 -2.07
N ALA A 137 -0.72 12.03 -1.20
CA ALA A 137 -1.26 11.35 -0.02
C ALA A 137 -1.93 12.33 0.95
N ASP A 138 -1.31 13.49 1.18
CA ASP A 138 -1.87 14.55 2.03
C ASP A 138 -3.18 15.11 1.43
N ALA A 139 -3.23 15.36 0.13
CA ALA A 139 -4.43 15.82 -0.58
C ALA A 139 -5.57 14.77 -0.53
N ASN A 140 -5.24 13.50 -0.69
CA ASN A 140 -6.18 12.40 -0.57
C ASN A 140 -6.74 12.27 0.86
N THR A 141 -5.89 12.45 1.87
CA THR A 141 -6.31 12.47 3.29
C THR A 141 -7.27 13.64 3.57
N LEU A 142 -7.02 14.81 2.99
CA LEU A 142 -7.91 15.96 3.09
C LEU A 142 -9.29 15.67 2.47
N ASP A 143 -9.35 15.10 1.28
CA ASP A 143 -10.60 14.75 0.61
C ASP A 143 -11.40 13.71 1.41
N ILE A 144 -10.75 12.61 1.84
CA ILE A 144 -11.37 11.56 2.67
C ILE A 144 -11.88 12.14 3.98
N THR A 145 -11.09 13.00 4.63
CA THR A 145 -11.49 13.65 5.88
C THR A 145 -12.71 14.53 5.69
N ALA A 146 -12.77 15.29 4.59
CA ALA A 146 -13.92 16.12 4.27
C ALA A 146 -15.20 15.31 4.04
N GLN A 147 -15.11 14.09 3.48
CA GLN A 147 -16.27 13.22 3.28
C GLN A 147 -16.88 12.68 4.59
N THR A 148 -16.06 12.42 5.62
CA THR A 148 -16.51 11.82 6.89
C THR A 148 -16.75 12.84 7.99
N ARG A 149 -16.21 14.04 7.87
CA ARG A 149 -16.30 15.11 8.87
C ARG A 149 -17.74 15.50 9.26
N PRO A 150 -18.72 15.59 8.33
CA PRO A 150 -20.07 16.01 8.68
C PRO A 150 -20.75 15.12 9.72
N GLU A 151 -20.71 13.80 9.53
CA GLU A 151 -21.35 12.86 10.46
C GLU A 151 -20.70 12.93 11.85
N ARG A 152 -19.37 12.97 11.89
CA ARG A 152 -18.62 13.04 13.14
C ARG A 152 -18.83 14.36 13.87
N ALA A 153 -18.76 15.48 13.16
CA ALA A 153 -18.98 16.80 13.75
C ALA A 153 -20.38 16.96 14.31
N GLN A 154 -21.40 16.45 13.61
CA GLN A 154 -22.79 16.47 14.07
C GLN A 154 -22.98 15.62 15.33
N ALA A 155 -22.41 14.41 15.37
CA ALA A 155 -22.47 13.54 16.54
C ALA A 155 -21.77 14.18 17.76
N GLU A 156 -20.58 14.77 17.54
CA GLU A 156 -19.85 15.44 18.62
C GLU A 156 -20.55 16.70 19.12
N ILE A 157 -21.19 17.49 18.26
CA ILE A 157 -22.03 18.63 18.69
C ILE A 157 -23.19 18.15 19.56
N SER A 158 -23.89 17.10 19.16
CA SER A 158 -25.03 16.55 19.91
C SER A 158 -24.62 16.02 21.30
N SER A 159 -23.55 15.23 21.34
CA SER A 159 -23.01 14.71 22.60
C SER A 159 -22.49 15.82 23.52
N SER A 160 -21.82 16.83 22.95
CA SER A 160 -21.33 18.02 23.64
C SER A 160 -22.47 18.83 24.26
N GLN A 161 -23.58 19.04 23.53
CA GLN A 161 -24.75 19.74 24.05
C GLN A 161 -25.37 18.99 25.23
N THR A 162 -25.50 17.65 25.13
CA THR A 162 -25.99 16.82 26.22
C THR A 162 -25.07 16.93 27.44
N ARG A 163 -23.74 16.91 27.22
CA ARG A 163 -22.77 17.04 28.31
C ARG A 163 -22.80 18.41 28.99
N ILE A 164 -23.00 19.48 28.23
CA ILE A 164 -23.21 20.85 28.78
C ILE A 164 -24.41 20.87 29.72
N LEU A 165 -25.53 20.26 29.34
CA LEU A 165 -26.73 20.19 30.22
C LEU A 165 -26.43 19.45 31.50
N GLN A 166 -25.71 18.33 31.44
CA GLN A 166 -25.32 17.56 32.64
C GLN A 166 -24.39 18.37 33.56
N ILE A 167 -23.36 19.01 33.01
CA ILE A 167 -22.40 19.85 33.76
C ILE A 167 -23.15 21.00 34.44
N ASN A 168 -23.97 21.73 33.70
CA ASN A 168 -24.74 22.85 34.23
C ASN A 168 -25.69 22.40 35.35
N ALA A 169 -26.35 21.25 35.21
CA ALA A 169 -27.19 20.68 36.28
C ALA A 169 -26.38 20.33 37.53
N ALA A 170 -25.19 19.72 37.38
CA ALA A 170 -24.28 19.40 38.47
C ALA A 170 -23.76 20.65 39.20
N LEU A 171 -23.30 21.66 38.43
CA LEU A 171 -22.83 22.93 38.99
C LEU A 171 -23.92 23.69 39.72
N LYS A 172 -25.16 23.73 39.17
CA LYS A 172 -26.30 24.40 39.76
C LYS A 172 -26.80 23.68 41.04
N SER A 173 -26.82 22.37 41.04
CA SER A 173 -27.24 21.57 42.22
C SER A 173 -26.16 21.47 43.28
N GLY A 174 -24.89 21.75 42.91
CA GLY A 174 -23.73 21.55 43.79
C GLY A 174 -23.44 20.07 44.08
N LYS A 175 -24.09 19.13 43.33
CA LYS A 175 -23.97 17.69 43.52
C LYS A 175 -23.77 16.98 42.18
N ASP A 176 -22.95 15.94 42.19
CA ASP A 176 -22.79 15.01 41.08
C ASP A 176 -23.02 13.58 41.60
N GLY A 177 -23.94 12.82 40.98
CA GLY A 177 -24.29 11.48 41.42
C GLY A 177 -24.77 11.41 42.91
N GLY A 178 -25.39 12.50 43.42
CA GLY A 178 -25.86 12.59 44.81
C GLY A 178 -24.80 13.05 45.84
N LYS A 179 -23.51 13.18 45.46
CA LYS A 179 -22.43 13.66 46.33
C LYS A 179 -22.20 15.14 46.13
N LEU A 180 -21.85 15.86 47.21
CA LEU A 180 -21.47 17.28 47.13
C LEU A 180 -20.18 17.46 46.36
N LEU A 181 -20.16 18.42 45.43
CA LEU A 181 -18.97 18.77 44.63
C LEU A 181 -17.95 19.51 45.49
N SER A 182 -16.70 19.03 45.50
CA SER A 182 -15.54 19.78 46.02
C SER A 182 -15.22 20.97 45.14
N ALA A 183 -14.40 21.90 45.64
CA ALA A 183 -13.94 23.03 44.86
C ALA A 183 -13.15 22.58 43.63
N ASP A 184 -12.28 21.57 43.77
CA ASP A 184 -11.46 21.06 42.68
C ASP A 184 -12.32 20.31 41.63
N GLN A 185 -13.41 19.62 42.05
CA GLN A 185 -14.39 19.01 41.13
C GLN A 185 -15.17 20.08 40.34
N ARG A 186 -15.56 21.19 40.98
CA ARG A 186 -16.19 22.33 40.27
C ARG A 186 -15.23 22.93 39.24
N ASN A 187 -13.94 23.08 39.61
CA ASN A 187 -12.91 23.56 38.69
C ASN A 187 -12.74 22.63 37.46
N LEU A 188 -12.77 21.31 37.65
CA LEU A 188 -12.75 20.35 36.53
C LEU A 188 -13.98 20.53 35.64
N LEU A 189 -15.18 20.62 36.20
CA LEU A 189 -16.42 20.78 35.42
C LEU A 189 -16.44 22.13 34.68
N ASN A 190 -15.92 23.21 35.27
CA ASN A 190 -15.81 24.49 34.59
C ASN A 190 -14.76 24.44 33.45
N ALA A 191 -13.63 23.74 33.65
CA ALA A 191 -12.64 23.53 32.61
C ALA A 191 -13.18 22.69 31.46
N GLU A 192 -13.93 21.61 31.78
CA GLU A 192 -14.60 20.77 30.78
C GLU A 192 -15.65 21.58 29.99
N LEU A 193 -16.47 22.37 30.68
CA LEU A 193 -17.45 23.27 30.05
C LEU A 193 -16.77 24.25 29.09
N ALA A 194 -15.65 24.84 29.52
CA ALA A 194 -14.88 25.76 28.68
C ALA A 194 -14.28 25.07 27.44
N ALA A 195 -13.77 23.84 27.60
CA ALA A 195 -13.27 23.04 26.49
C ALA A 195 -14.39 22.70 25.48
N ILE A 196 -15.54 22.27 25.96
CA ILE A 196 -16.71 21.95 25.11
C ILE A 196 -17.22 23.23 24.40
N ASN A 197 -17.26 24.37 25.08
CA ASN A 197 -17.65 25.63 24.46
C ASN A 197 -16.67 26.10 23.38
N ALA A 198 -15.39 25.70 23.43
CA ALA A 198 -14.42 25.91 22.36
C ALA A 198 -14.54 24.86 21.24
N LEU A 199 -14.94 23.61 21.56
CA LEU A 199 -15.12 22.54 20.59
C LEU A 199 -16.31 22.79 19.65
N ILE A 200 -17.46 23.21 20.18
CA ILE A 200 -18.69 23.41 19.39
C ILE A 200 -18.50 24.40 18.22
N PRO A 201 -17.92 25.58 18.41
CA PRO A 201 -17.60 26.50 17.30
C PRO A 201 -16.68 25.87 16.26
N LEU A 202 -15.67 25.11 16.69
CA LEU A 202 -14.76 24.40 15.77
C LEU A 202 -15.58 23.42 14.90
N ARG A 203 -16.40 22.57 15.50
CA ARG A 203 -17.22 21.59 14.76
C ARG A 203 -18.26 22.24 13.84
N ARG A 204 -18.84 23.36 14.27
CA ARG A 204 -19.75 24.16 13.41
C ARG A 204 -19.01 24.76 12.22
N GLN A 205 -17.79 25.27 12.41
CA GLN A 205 -16.97 25.81 11.34
C GLN A 205 -16.53 24.72 10.37
N GLU A 206 -16.18 23.51 10.89
CA GLU A 206 -15.88 22.34 10.08
C GLU A 206 -17.07 21.96 9.18
N LEU A 207 -18.29 21.96 9.71
CA LEU A 207 -19.50 21.70 8.93
C LEU A 207 -19.75 22.78 7.86
N ALA A 208 -19.66 24.05 8.27
CA ALA A 208 -19.93 25.17 7.36
C ALA A 208 -18.92 25.27 6.21
N GLY A 209 -17.65 24.96 6.48
CA GLY A 209 -16.57 25.02 5.50
C GLY A 209 -16.30 23.70 4.77
N ASN A 210 -17.05 22.63 5.05
CA ASN A 210 -16.73 21.29 4.56
C ASN A 210 -16.67 21.18 3.04
N SER A 211 -17.62 21.79 2.32
CA SER A 211 -17.62 21.79 0.85
C SER A 211 -16.39 22.49 0.27
N GLN A 212 -15.97 23.62 0.86
CA GLN A 212 -14.78 24.34 0.40
C GLN A 212 -13.50 23.52 0.60
N LEU A 213 -13.41 22.77 1.70
CA LEU A 213 -12.27 21.87 1.95
C LEU A 213 -12.28 20.65 1.03
N GLN A 214 -13.45 20.14 0.71
CA GLN A 214 -13.61 19.07 -0.26
C GLN A 214 -13.20 19.52 -1.66
N ASP A 215 -13.66 20.69 -2.11
CA ASP A 215 -13.27 21.27 -3.39
C ASP A 215 -11.76 21.54 -3.47
N LEU A 216 -11.17 22.02 -2.37
CA LEU A 216 -9.72 22.21 -2.27
C LEU A 216 -8.98 20.88 -2.37
N GLY A 217 -9.36 19.87 -1.56
CA GLY A 217 -8.74 18.55 -1.55
C GLY A 217 -8.82 17.88 -2.93
N SER A 218 -10.01 17.88 -3.55
CA SER A 218 -10.22 17.34 -4.89
C SER A 218 -9.40 18.06 -5.96
N SER A 219 -9.36 19.40 -5.93
CA SER A 219 -8.57 20.17 -6.91
C SER A 219 -7.06 19.97 -6.75
N GLN A 220 -6.57 19.84 -5.51
CA GLN A 220 -5.17 19.51 -5.23
C GLN A 220 -4.83 18.09 -5.70
N HIS A 221 -5.68 17.13 -5.37
CA HIS A 221 -5.54 15.75 -5.81
C HIS A 221 -5.44 15.64 -7.34
N ASP A 222 -6.37 16.26 -8.08
CA ASP A 222 -6.40 16.19 -9.54
C ASP A 222 -5.15 16.85 -10.17
N LEU A 223 -4.70 17.98 -9.63
CA LEU A 223 -3.48 18.65 -10.09
C LEU A 223 -2.24 17.80 -9.83
N LEU A 224 -2.13 17.22 -8.64
CA LEU A 224 -0.98 16.41 -8.24
C LEU A 224 -0.96 15.08 -9.03
N MET A 225 -2.11 14.47 -9.30
CA MET A 225 -2.22 13.30 -10.16
C MET A 225 -1.68 13.58 -11.56
N GLU A 226 -2.06 14.70 -12.19
CA GLU A 226 -1.56 15.06 -13.52
C GLU A 226 -0.05 15.35 -13.49
N LYS A 227 0.45 16.05 -12.46
CA LYS A 227 1.90 16.31 -12.29
C LYS A 227 2.69 15.01 -12.13
N THR A 228 2.19 14.11 -11.29
CA THR A 228 2.83 12.81 -11.04
C THR A 228 2.85 11.95 -12.32
N ALA A 229 1.72 11.86 -13.03
CA ALA A 229 1.65 11.09 -14.27
C ALA A 229 2.63 11.61 -15.35
N ARG A 230 2.77 12.93 -15.48
CA ARG A 230 3.74 13.53 -16.43
C ARG A 230 5.18 13.29 -16.00
N LEU A 231 5.46 13.39 -14.72
CA LEU A 231 6.80 13.14 -14.20
C LEU A 231 7.19 11.66 -14.34
N GLU A 232 6.26 10.74 -14.10
CA GLU A 232 6.46 9.31 -14.33
C GLU A 232 6.78 9.01 -15.80
N GLN A 233 6.07 9.63 -16.73
CA GLN A 233 6.37 9.52 -18.15
C GLN A 233 7.76 10.08 -18.48
N GLU A 234 8.12 11.26 -17.93
CA GLU A 234 9.44 11.86 -18.13
C GLU A 234 10.57 10.96 -17.60
N ILE A 235 10.38 10.34 -16.43
CA ILE A 235 11.33 9.38 -15.83
C ILE A 235 11.50 8.16 -16.74
N GLN A 236 10.42 7.58 -17.22
CA GLN A 236 10.48 6.43 -18.14
C GLN A 236 11.16 6.77 -19.46
N ASP A 237 10.84 7.94 -20.04
CA ASP A 237 11.46 8.42 -21.26
C ASP A 237 12.97 8.70 -21.07
N LEU A 238 13.37 9.29 -19.93
CA LEU A 238 14.77 9.50 -19.56
C LEU A 238 15.52 8.18 -19.43
N GLN A 239 14.93 7.20 -18.75
CA GLN A 239 15.50 5.87 -18.60
C GLN A 239 15.70 5.21 -19.97
N THR A 240 14.70 5.31 -20.85
CA THR A 240 14.77 4.78 -22.21
C THR A 240 15.90 5.46 -23.01
N LEU A 241 16.03 6.77 -22.91
CA LEU A 241 17.08 7.53 -23.59
C LEU A 241 18.49 7.15 -23.08
N ILE A 242 18.66 6.99 -21.75
CA ILE A 242 19.91 6.54 -21.12
C ILE A 242 20.28 5.15 -21.66
N ASN A 243 19.33 4.22 -21.63
CA ASN A 243 19.53 2.86 -22.09
C ASN A 243 19.94 2.81 -23.57
N GLN A 244 19.24 3.57 -24.43
CA GLN A 244 19.57 3.67 -25.85
C GLN A 244 20.98 4.21 -26.08
N LYS A 245 21.38 5.25 -25.36
CA LYS A 245 22.72 5.84 -25.49
C LYS A 245 23.83 4.90 -25.01
N ARG A 246 23.66 4.25 -23.87
CA ARG A 246 24.61 3.25 -23.36
C ARG A 246 24.75 2.10 -24.34
N LEU A 247 23.65 1.57 -24.84
CA LEU A 247 23.65 0.48 -25.82
C LEU A 247 24.33 0.89 -27.11
N ALA A 248 24.03 2.08 -27.66
CA ALA A 248 24.66 2.60 -28.87
C ALA A 248 26.19 2.74 -28.73
N GLN A 249 26.65 3.25 -27.57
CA GLN A 249 28.09 3.34 -27.28
C GLN A 249 28.77 1.97 -27.24
N SER A 250 28.13 0.98 -26.59
CA SER A 250 28.67 -0.38 -26.51
C SER A 250 28.65 -1.08 -27.87
N GLN A 251 27.60 -0.92 -28.67
CA GLN A 251 27.49 -1.47 -30.02
C GLN A 251 28.53 -0.84 -30.97
N GLU A 252 28.74 0.47 -30.87
CA GLU A 252 29.80 1.14 -31.64
C GLU A 252 31.17 0.56 -31.30
N THR A 253 31.45 0.33 -30.01
CA THR A 253 32.69 -0.30 -29.55
C THR A 253 32.87 -1.70 -30.14
N VAL A 254 31.82 -2.56 -30.10
CA VAL A 254 31.85 -3.90 -30.70
C VAL A 254 32.12 -3.82 -32.21
N THR A 255 31.44 -2.88 -32.90
CA THR A 255 31.61 -2.70 -34.34
C THR A 255 33.05 -2.30 -34.70
N GLN A 256 33.60 -1.34 -33.95
CA GLN A 256 35.01 -0.92 -34.15
C GLN A 256 35.97 -2.09 -33.93
N GLN A 257 35.79 -2.85 -32.83
CA GLN A 257 36.64 -4.01 -32.54
C GLN A 257 36.51 -5.13 -33.57
N SER A 258 35.32 -5.34 -34.13
CA SER A 258 35.09 -6.33 -35.18
C SER A 258 35.83 -5.94 -36.49
N ILE A 259 35.82 -4.66 -36.85
CA ILE A 259 36.56 -4.13 -38.02
C ILE A 259 38.09 -4.29 -37.82
N GLU A 260 38.58 -3.97 -36.61
CA GLU A 260 39.98 -4.14 -36.26
C GLU A 260 40.41 -5.61 -36.30
N ALA A 261 39.58 -6.52 -35.78
CA ALA A 261 39.83 -7.96 -35.84
C ALA A 261 39.87 -8.48 -37.28
N GLN A 262 39.01 -7.97 -38.19
CA GLN A 262 39.03 -8.32 -39.60
C GLN A 262 40.29 -7.78 -40.31
N LYS A 263 40.76 -6.58 -39.97
CA LYS A 263 41.97 -5.99 -40.51
C LYS A 263 43.26 -6.68 -40.04
N ALA A 264 43.25 -7.37 -38.92
CA ALA A 264 44.38 -8.06 -38.34
C ALA A 264 44.97 -9.17 -39.25
N GLY A 265 44.23 -9.62 -40.25
CA GLY A 265 44.68 -10.55 -41.28
C GLY A 265 45.07 -11.93 -40.72
N SER A 266 45.99 -12.64 -41.46
CA SER A 266 46.40 -14.01 -41.13
C SER A 266 47.57 -14.11 -40.13
N SER A 267 48.05 -12.99 -39.57
CA SER A 267 49.05 -13.03 -38.51
C SER A 267 48.45 -13.62 -37.24
N SER A 268 48.97 -14.77 -36.81
CA SER A 268 48.42 -15.50 -35.65
C SER A 268 48.41 -14.67 -34.35
N LEU A 269 49.40 -13.81 -34.15
CA LEU A 269 49.53 -12.96 -32.96
C LEU A 269 48.55 -11.80 -33.00
N LEU A 270 48.45 -11.05 -34.10
CA LEU A 270 47.48 -9.96 -34.24
C LEU A 270 46.05 -10.48 -34.17
N ALA A 271 45.78 -11.61 -34.81
CA ALA A 271 44.43 -12.23 -34.74
C ALA A 271 44.03 -12.65 -33.32
N THR A 272 45.00 -13.19 -32.55
CA THR A 272 44.73 -13.58 -31.14
C THR A 272 44.44 -12.36 -30.27
N GLU A 273 45.26 -11.29 -30.41
CA GLU A 273 45.09 -10.06 -29.63
C GLU A 273 43.80 -9.31 -30.00
N SER A 274 43.48 -9.22 -31.30
CA SER A 274 42.22 -8.62 -31.77
C SER A 274 41.00 -9.42 -31.34
N ALA A 275 41.07 -10.76 -31.40
CA ALA A 275 39.96 -11.64 -30.90
C ALA A 275 39.73 -11.47 -29.39
N SER A 276 40.81 -11.23 -28.61
CA SER A 276 40.68 -10.94 -27.18
C SER A 276 39.97 -9.60 -26.92
N ASN A 277 40.30 -8.54 -27.69
CA ASN A 277 39.62 -7.25 -27.62
C ASN A 277 38.13 -7.37 -28.01
N LEU A 278 37.85 -8.13 -29.07
CA LEU A 278 36.48 -8.38 -29.50
C LEU A 278 35.66 -9.09 -28.39
N ARG A 279 36.23 -10.10 -27.74
CA ARG A 279 35.58 -10.77 -26.60
C ARG A 279 35.28 -9.81 -25.46
N LEU A 280 36.21 -8.93 -25.10
CA LEU A 280 36.02 -7.92 -24.06
C LEU A 280 34.90 -6.94 -24.42
N SER A 281 34.82 -6.53 -25.70
CA SER A 281 33.74 -5.64 -26.16
C SER A 281 32.37 -6.33 -26.16
N ASP A 282 32.31 -7.64 -26.47
CA ASP A 282 31.08 -8.44 -26.32
C ASP A 282 30.63 -8.56 -24.86
N TYR A 283 31.59 -8.73 -23.94
CA TYR A 283 31.26 -8.73 -22.49
C TYR A 283 30.78 -7.36 -22.03
N LEU A 284 31.38 -6.28 -22.49
CA LEU A 284 30.95 -4.92 -22.22
C LEU A 284 29.50 -4.70 -22.69
N LEU A 285 29.17 -5.11 -23.91
CA LEU A 285 27.81 -5.02 -24.45
C LEU A 285 26.81 -5.79 -23.58
N LYS A 286 27.10 -7.04 -23.25
CA LYS A 286 26.24 -7.89 -22.40
C LYS A 286 26.05 -7.29 -21.00
N SER A 287 27.12 -6.74 -20.41
CA SER A 287 27.05 -6.09 -19.11
C SER A 287 26.19 -4.82 -19.16
N THR A 288 26.30 -4.04 -20.27
CA THR A 288 25.47 -2.85 -20.50
C THR A 288 24.01 -3.22 -20.65
N ASP A 289 23.68 -4.24 -21.43
CA ASP A 289 22.29 -4.72 -21.59
C ASP A 289 21.71 -5.16 -20.25
N ARG A 290 22.47 -5.93 -19.48
CA ARG A 290 22.03 -6.40 -18.17
C ARG A 290 21.86 -5.26 -17.15
N LEU A 291 22.78 -4.29 -17.17
CA LEU A 291 22.68 -3.08 -16.34
C LEU A 291 21.38 -2.29 -16.65
N ASN A 292 21.07 -2.13 -17.94
CA ASN A 292 19.85 -1.45 -18.36
C ASN A 292 18.60 -2.17 -17.87
N GLU A 293 18.57 -3.50 -17.97
CA GLU A 293 17.45 -4.32 -17.47
C GLU A 293 17.27 -4.20 -15.96
N LEU A 294 18.37 -4.34 -15.18
CA LEU A 294 18.34 -4.23 -13.72
C LEU A 294 17.95 -2.82 -13.25
N THR A 295 18.44 -1.79 -13.93
CA THR A 295 18.08 -0.40 -13.60
C THR A 295 16.56 -0.18 -13.79
N GLN A 296 15.98 -0.72 -14.85
CA GLN A 296 14.53 -0.66 -15.07
C GLN A 296 13.75 -1.42 -13.98
N GLN A 297 14.21 -2.63 -13.64
CA GLN A 297 13.60 -3.42 -12.57
C GLN A 297 13.69 -2.71 -11.21
N ASN A 298 14.83 -2.09 -10.92
CA ASN A 298 15.06 -1.35 -9.68
C ASN A 298 14.17 -0.11 -9.58
N LEU A 299 14.01 0.63 -10.67
CA LEU A 299 13.09 1.78 -10.72
C LEU A 299 11.66 1.35 -10.39
N LEU A 300 11.15 0.28 -11.01
CA LEU A 300 9.80 -0.24 -10.73
C LEU A 300 9.66 -0.73 -9.29
N THR A 301 10.67 -1.45 -8.78
CA THR A 301 10.68 -1.94 -7.40
C THR A 301 10.70 -0.79 -6.41
N LYS A 302 11.49 0.25 -6.67
CA LYS A 302 11.58 1.46 -5.86
C LYS A 302 10.24 2.20 -5.82
N GLN A 303 9.58 2.39 -6.96
CA GLN A 303 8.25 3.01 -7.03
C GLN A 303 7.21 2.24 -6.20
N GLN A 304 7.24 0.90 -6.28
CA GLN A 304 6.36 0.06 -5.47
C GLN A 304 6.67 0.18 -3.97
N LEU A 305 7.96 0.21 -3.60
CA LEU A 305 8.39 0.39 -2.22
C LEU A 305 7.92 1.73 -1.65
N ASP A 306 8.11 2.81 -2.39
CA ASP A 306 7.71 4.15 -1.98
C ASP A 306 6.19 4.24 -1.81
N SER A 307 5.41 3.64 -2.72
CA SER A 307 3.95 3.58 -2.64
C SER A 307 3.47 2.79 -1.40
N VAL A 308 4.08 1.64 -1.10
CA VAL A 308 3.72 0.84 0.08
C VAL A 308 4.12 1.56 1.37
N THR A 309 5.30 2.17 1.40
CA THR A 309 5.80 2.93 2.56
C THR A 309 4.89 4.13 2.88
N GLN A 310 4.42 4.84 1.85
CA GLN A 310 3.47 5.94 2.03
C GLN A 310 2.11 5.44 2.52
N SER A 311 1.63 4.29 1.98
CA SER A 311 0.39 3.69 2.43
C SER A 311 0.47 3.28 3.91
N ASP A 312 1.62 2.76 4.36
CA ASP A 312 1.89 2.41 5.75
C ASP A 312 1.92 3.65 6.64
N ALA A 313 2.64 4.69 6.24
CA ALA A 313 2.71 5.94 7.01
C ALA A 313 1.36 6.67 7.13
N ALA A 314 0.51 6.61 6.11
CA ALA A 314 -0.81 7.23 6.12
C ALA A 314 -1.87 6.40 6.88
N LEU A 315 -1.60 5.12 7.16
CA LEU A 315 -2.59 4.19 7.72
C LEU A 315 -3.08 4.63 9.10
N ASP A 316 -2.18 4.99 10.00
CA ASP A 316 -2.53 5.38 11.37
C ASP A 316 -3.39 6.65 11.39
N GLU A 317 -3.08 7.62 10.55
CA GLU A 317 -3.87 8.84 10.41
C GLU A 317 -5.25 8.54 9.85
N GLN A 318 -5.34 7.73 8.80
CA GLN A 318 -6.61 7.31 8.21
C GLN A 318 -7.49 6.55 9.22
N ILE A 319 -6.91 5.65 10.01
CA ILE A 319 -7.63 4.93 11.07
C ILE A 319 -8.18 5.91 12.10
N ASN A 320 -7.35 6.85 12.57
CA ASN A 320 -7.75 7.83 13.58
C ASN A 320 -8.86 8.77 13.08
N VAL A 321 -8.76 9.20 11.82
CA VAL A 321 -9.75 10.10 11.20
C VAL A 321 -11.07 9.38 10.90
N LEU A 322 -11.02 8.12 10.49
CA LEU A 322 -12.17 7.36 10.01
C LEU A 322 -12.75 6.37 11.03
N LYS A 323 -12.23 6.39 12.26
CA LYS A 323 -12.65 5.46 13.34
C LYS A 323 -14.16 5.47 13.51
N GLY A 324 -14.78 4.26 13.41
CA GLY A 324 -16.24 4.09 13.50
C GLY A 324 -17.01 4.30 12.17
N SER A 325 -16.34 4.66 11.07
CA SER A 325 -16.97 4.83 9.75
C SER A 325 -16.91 3.52 8.94
N LEU A 326 -18.00 3.18 8.24
CA LEU A 326 -18.02 2.09 7.26
C LEU A 326 -17.07 2.33 6.08
N LEU A 327 -16.70 3.59 5.83
CA LEU A 327 -15.77 3.95 4.79
C LEU A 327 -14.36 3.42 5.09
N LEU A 328 -13.97 3.39 6.38
CA LEU A 328 -12.67 2.85 6.81
C LEU A 328 -12.48 1.41 6.34
N SER A 329 -13.48 0.53 6.54
CA SER A 329 -13.37 -0.88 6.11
C SER A 329 -13.16 -1.02 4.59
N LYS A 330 -13.81 -0.17 3.79
CA LYS A 330 -13.65 -0.17 2.33
C LYS A 330 -12.27 0.31 1.90
N ILE A 331 -11.74 1.33 2.57
CA ILE A 331 -10.40 1.87 2.29
C ILE A 331 -9.33 0.83 2.63
N LEU A 332 -9.39 0.25 3.83
CA LEU A 332 -8.44 -0.78 4.26
C LEU A 332 -8.49 -2.01 3.32
N TYR A 333 -9.68 -2.42 2.90
CA TYR A 333 -9.83 -3.52 1.94
C TYR A 333 -9.20 -3.19 0.58
N LYS A 334 -9.43 -1.99 0.05
CA LYS A 334 -8.80 -1.53 -1.20
C LYS A 334 -7.27 -1.48 -1.08
N GLN A 335 -6.75 -0.92 0.01
CA GLN A 335 -5.30 -0.89 0.27
C GLN A 335 -4.72 -2.30 0.32
N LYS A 336 -5.37 -3.23 1.02
CA LYS A 336 -4.94 -4.63 1.06
C LYS A 336 -4.93 -5.30 -0.32
N GLN A 337 -5.92 -5.01 -1.18
CA GLN A 337 -5.94 -5.52 -2.56
C GLN A 337 -4.87 -4.89 -3.45
N ALA A 338 -4.49 -3.64 -3.18
CA ALA A 338 -3.48 -2.92 -3.95
C ALA A 338 -2.04 -3.35 -3.60
N LEU A 339 -1.83 -4.08 -2.49
CA LEU A 339 -0.50 -4.55 -2.11
C LEU A 339 0.10 -5.47 -3.17
N PRO A 340 1.34 -5.21 -3.60
CA PRO A 340 2.00 -6.01 -4.63
C PRO A 340 2.22 -7.46 -4.16
N ARG A 341 1.98 -8.40 -5.08
CA ARG A 341 2.33 -9.81 -4.87
C ARG A 341 3.75 -10.04 -5.32
N LEU A 342 4.68 -9.95 -4.40
CA LEU A 342 6.10 -10.06 -4.68
C LEU A 342 6.56 -11.52 -4.71
N LYS A 343 7.36 -11.83 -5.74
CA LYS A 343 8.25 -12.99 -5.75
C LYS A 343 9.68 -12.43 -5.68
N LEU A 344 10.44 -12.83 -4.65
CA LEU A 344 11.86 -12.54 -4.61
C LEU A 344 12.55 -13.27 -5.75
N ASP A 345 13.38 -12.53 -6.48
CA ASP A 345 14.28 -13.14 -7.44
C ASP A 345 15.42 -13.82 -6.67
N ARG A 346 15.45 -15.16 -6.69
CA ARG A 346 16.44 -15.95 -5.96
C ARG A 346 17.78 -15.99 -6.70
N ASP A 347 17.75 -15.81 -8.01
CA ASP A 347 18.91 -15.92 -8.87
C ASP A 347 19.82 -14.67 -8.75
N LEU A 348 19.28 -13.57 -8.21
CA LEU A 348 20.02 -12.31 -8.06
C LEU A 348 21.23 -12.42 -7.10
N ALA A 349 21.16 -13.30 -6.10
CA ALA A 349 22.31 -13.52 -5.20
C ALA A 349 23.46 -14.25 -5.89
N ASP A 350 23.15 -15.22 -6.73
CA ASP A 350 24.14 -15.96 -7.52
C ASP A 350 24.73 -15.05 -8.60
N GLU A 351 23.90 -14.21 -9.24
CA GLU A 351 24.36 -13.20 -10.20
C GLU A 351 25.34 -12.19 -9.57
N ILE A 352 25.07 -11.72 -8.34
CA ILE A 352 25.99 -10.85 -7.58
C ILE A 352 27.34 -11.53 -7.35
N ALA A 353 27.33 -12.83 -7.06
CA ALA A 353 28.58 -13.60 -6.87
C ALA A 353 29.36 -13.72 -8.20
N ASP A 354 28.66 -14.01 -9.29
CA ASP A 354 29.26 -14.11 -10.62
C ASP A 354 29.87 -12.77 -11.08
N ILE A 355 29.15 -11.66 -10.89
CA ILE A 355 29.66 -10.32 -11.24
C ILE A 355 30.96 -10.02 -10.47
N ARG A 356 31.04 -10.38 -9.18
CA ARG A 356 32.24 -10.19 -8.37
C ARG A 356 33.42 -11.03 -8.90
N LEU A 357 33.15 -12.25 -9.32
CA LEU A 357 34.16 -13.12 -9.90
C LEU A 357 34.68 -12.53 -11.22
N TYR A 358 33.79 -12.09 -12.12
CA TYR A 358 34.18 -11.43 -13.37
C TYR A 358 34.95 -10.13 -13.10
N GLN A 359 34.56 -9.35 -12.12
CA GLN A 359 35.29 -8.13 -11.75
C GLN A 359 36.72 -8.46 -11.25
N PHE A 360 36.87 -9.52 -10.50
CA PHE A 360 38.20 -10.01 -10.08
C PHE A 360 39.03 -10.43 -11.30
N GLU A 361 38.46 -11.20 -12.21
CA GLU A 361 39.16 -11.62 -13.46
C GLU A 361 39.58 -10.42 -14.32
N VAL A 362 38.71 -9.44 -14.47
CA VAL A 362 39.01 -8.20 -15.22
C VAL A 362 40.15 -7.42 -14.56
N ASN A 363 40.15 -7.32 -13.23
CA ASN A 363 41.24 -6.66 -12.50
C ASN A 363 42.56 -7.42 -12.64
N GLN A 364 42.53 -8.75 -12.56
CA GLN A 364 43.71 -9.58 -12.80
C GLN A 364 44.27 -9.41 -14.20
N GLN A 365 43.41 -9.38 -15.25
CA GLN A 365 43.82 -9.12 -16.61
C GLN A 365 44.42 -7.72 -16.76
N ARG A 366 43.89 -6.72 -16.05
CA ARG A 366 44.45 -5.35 -16.02
C ARG A 366 45.84 -5.29 -15.40
N GLU A 367 46.05 -6.02 -14.31
CA GLU A 367 47.38 -6.11 -13.67
C GLU A 367 48.38 -6.82 -14.56
N LEU A 368 47.99 -7.91 -15.22
CA LEU A 368 48.84 -8.64 -16.17
C LEU A 368 49.22 -7.81 -17.40
N LEU A 369 48.30 -6.98 -17.87
CA LEU A 369 48.58 -6.07 -18.99
C LEU A 369 49.61 -5.00 -18.59
N GLY A 370 49.52 -4.46 -17.37
CA GLY A 370 50.41 -3.43 -16.84
C GLY A 370 50.60 -2.27 -17.81
N SER A 371 51.85 -2.02 -18.25
CA SER A 371 52.13 -1.05 -19.31
C SER A 371 52.00 -1.71 -20.70
N PRO A 372 51.18 -1.14 -21.63
CA PRO A 372 51.00 -1.69 -22.97
C PRO A 372 52.31 -1.96 -23.74
N SER A 373 53.29 -1.08 -23.62
CA SER A 373 54.60 -1.26 -24.26
C SER A 373 55.36 -2.45 -23.68
N THR A 374 55.41 -2.59 -22.37
CA THR A 374 56.11 -3.70 -21.70
C THR A 374 55.44 -5.04 -21.99
N TYR A 375 54.08 -5.05 -22.01
CA TYR A 375 53.32 -6.22 -22.41
C TYR A 375 53.67 -6.70 -23.81
N VAL A 376 53.68 -5.80 -24.77
CA VAL A 376 54.03 -6.10 -26.18
C VAL A 376 55.47 -6.53 -26.31
N ASP A 377 56.43 -5.89 -25.62
CA ASP A 377 57.83 -6.29 -25.64
C ASP A 377 58.01 -7.72 -25.10
N ASN A 378 57.25 -8.12 -24.07
CA ASN A 378 57.26 -9.48 -23.54
C ASN A 378 56.64 -10.48 -24.54
N LEU A 379 55.55 -10.11 -25.21
CA LEU A 379 54.92 -10.92 -26.25
C LEU A 379 55.88 -11.20 -27.43
N LEU A 380 56.64 -10.16 -27.86
CA LEU A 380 57.55 -10.25 -28.97
C LEU A 380 58.82 -11.01 -28.67
N LYS A 381 59.24 -11.15 -27.39
CA LYS A 381 60.41 -11.98 -27.01
C LYS A 381 60.30 -13.45 -27.43
N ASN A 382 59.06 -13.95 -27.52
CA ASN A 382 58.78 -15.34 -27.88
C ASN A 382 58.58 -15.55 -29.39
N GLN A 383 58.76 -14.50 -30.23
CA GLN A 383 58.58 -14.56 -31.68
C GLN A 383 59.97 -14.63 -32.40
N PRO A 384 60.05 -15.29 -33.58
CA PRO A 384 61.24 -15.28 -34.37
C PRO A 384 61.64 -13.84 -34.77
N PRO A 385 62.91 -13.45 -34.68
CA PRO A 385 63.35 -12.07 -34.96
C PRO A 385 62.94 -11.55 -36.36
N GLU A 386 62.86 -12.44 -37.35
CA GLU A 386 62.45 -12.14 -38.72
C GLU A 386 61.01 -11.66 -38.87
N GLN A 387 60.15 -12.01 -37.92
CA GLN A 387 58.70 -11.63 -37.90
C GLN A 387 58.46 -10.35 -37.11
N VAL A 388 59.42 -9.86 -36.34
CA VAL A 388 59.25 -8.67 -35.48
C VAL A 388 59.54 -7.41 -36.29
N THR A 389 58.54 -6.90 -37.01
CA THR A 389 58.65 -5.64 -37.74
C THR A 389 58.27 -4.45 -36.85
N PRO A 390 58.85 -3.25 -37.09
CA PRO A 390 58.42 -2.04 -36.35
C PRO A 390 56.94 -1.72 -36.50
N GLN A 391 56.33 -2.12 -37.61
CA GLN A 391 54.89 -1.94 -37.86
C GLN A 391 54.03 -2.89 -37.01
N LEU A 392 54.43 -4.17 -36.94
CA LEU A 392 53.77 -5.16 -36.06
C LEU A 392 53.79 -4.70 -34.60
N ARG A 393 54.95 -4.21 -34.11
CA ARG A 393 55.08 -3.70 -32.75
C ARG A 393 54.14 -2.52 -32.48
N ARG A 394 54.04 -1.54 -33.40
CA ARG A 394 53.12 -0.41 -33.27
C ARG A 394 51.67 -0.87 -33.19
N THR A 395 51.23 -1.72 -34.12
CA THR A 395 49.85 -2.25 -34.14
C THR A 395 49.52 -3.04 -32.88
N LEU A 396 50.45 -3.84 -32.34
CA LEU A 396 50.27 -4.54 -31.07
C LEU A 396 50.16 -3.58 -29.88
N ILE A 397 50.94 -2.49 -29.86
CA ILE A 397 50.82 -1.46 -28.82
C ILE A 397 49.45 -0.78 -28.88
N ASP A 398 48.97 -0.45 -30.07
CA ASP A 398 47.64 0.15 -30.26
C ASP A 398 46.54 -0.80 -29.79
N LEU A 399 46.63 -2.09 -30.10
CA LEU A 399 45.70 -3.12 -29.59
C LEU A 399 45.75 -3.27 -28.05
N ALA A 400 46.96 -3.19 -27.47
CA ALA A 400 47.14 -3.26 -26.02
C ALA A 400 46.60 -2.02 -25.30
N ILE A 401 46.75 -0.82 -25.89
CA ILE A 401 46.11 0.42 -25.38
C ILE A 401 44.60 0.28 -25.43
N THR A 402 44.05 -0.18 -26.54
CA THR A 402 42.63 -0.44 -26.69
C THR A 402 42.14 -1.47 -25.66
N ARG A 403 42.92 -2.54 -25.39
CA ARG A 403 42.60 -3.51 -24.34
C ARG A 403 42.54 -2.87 -22.96
N ALA A 404 43.49 -2.01 -22.63
CA ALA A 404 43.51 -1.30 -21.36
C ALA A 404 42.24 -0.45 -21.18
N ASP A 405 41.81 0.28 -22.20
CA ASP A 405 40.58 1.07 -22.20
C ASP A 405 39.32 0.18 -22.06
N LEU A 406 39.24 -0.92 -22.80
CA LEU A 406 38.14 -1.88 -22.70
C LEU A 406 38.04 -2.51 -21.30
N LEU A 407 39.16 -2.93 -20.70
CA LEU A 407 39.18 -3.49 -19.35
C LEU A 407 38.76 -2.45 -18.30
N GLU A 408 39.16 -1.19 -18.48
CA GLU A 408 38.74 -0.12 -17.58
C GLU A 408 37.24 0.19 -17.71
N ARG A 409 36.71 0.26 -18.93
CA ARG A 409 35.27 0.45 -19.17
C ARG A 409 34.46 -0.71 -18.63
N LEU A 410 34.91 -1.94 -18.90
CA LEU A 410 34.24 -3.14 -18.41
C LEU A 410 34.24 -3.20 -16.88
N ASN A 411 35.35 -2.84 -16.23
CA ASN A 411 35.38 -2.79 -14.75
C ASN A 411 34.43 -1.74 -14.17
N ARG A 412 34.29 -0.58 -14.79
CA ARG A 412 33.31 0.44 -14.41
C ARG A 412 31.88 -0.07 -14.58
N GLU A 413 31.59 -0.72 -15.70
CA GLU A 413 30.27 -1.25 -16.02
C GLU A 413 29.89 -2.39 -15.06
N LEU A 414 30.81 -3.31 -14.76
CA LEU A 414 30.61 -4.37 -13.76
C LEU A 414 30.41 -3.80 -12.35
N SER A 415 31.11 -2.71 -12.01
CA SER A 415 30.89 -2.04 -10.72
C SER A 415 29.50 -1.40 -10.63
N ALA A 416 29.02 -0.78 -11.71
CA ALA A 416 27.68 -0.23 -11.79
C ALA A 416 26.64 -1.37 -11.72
N LEU A 417 26.85 -2.45 -12.47
CA LEU A 417 25.99 -3.63 -12.48
C LEU A 417 25.89 -4.26 -11.09
N LEU A 418 27.02 -4.42 -10.39
CA LEU A 418 27.08 -4.94 -9.04
C LEU A 418 26.28 -4.08 -8.05
N ASN A 419 26.47 -2.76 -8.11
CA ASN A 419 25.75 -1.82 -7.24
C ASN A 419 24.26 -1.86 -7.50
N GLU A 420 23.84 -1.91 -8.77
CA GLU A 420 22.44 -1.97 -9.15
C GLU A 420 21.78 -3.29 -8.70
N SER A 421 22.48 -4.43 -8.86
CA SER A 421 22.03 -5.74 -8.40
C SER A 421 21.84 -5.77 -6.88
N ILE A 422 22.80 -5.21 -6.11
CA ILE A 422 22.70 -5.12 -4.64
C ILE A 422 21.55 -4.21 -4.24
N THR A 423 21.38 -3.07 -4.91
CA THR A 423 20.30 -2.11 -4.63
C THR A 423 18.93 -2.73 -4.92
N LEU A 424 18.80 -3.44 -6.04
CA LEU A 424 17.57 -4.16 -6.37
C LEU A 424 17.23 -5.23 -5.32
N GLN A 425 18.22 -6.02 -4.92
CA GLN A 425 18.04 -7.04 -3.87
C GLN A 425 17.58 -6.42 -2.54
N LEU A 426 18.17 -5.29 -2.16
CA LEU A 426 17.79 -4.57 -0.94
C LEU A 426 16.36 -4.03 -1.03
N ASN A 427 16.04 -3.36 -2.15
CA ASN A 427 14.71 -2.79 -2.38
C ASN A 427 13.63 -3.89 -2.42
N GLN A 428 13.89 -5.04 -3.04
CA GLN A 428 12.98 -6.19 -3.05
C GLN A 428 12.75 -6.75 -1.64
N LYS A 429 13.81 -6.91 -0.84
CA LYS A 429 13.68 -7.37 0.56
C LYS A 429 12.90 -6.38 1.41
N GLN A 430 13.19 -5.10 1.28
CA GLN A 430 12.49 -4.04 2.02
C GLN A 430 11.03 -3.97 1.61
N LEU A 431 10.73 -3.99 0.30
CA LEU A 431 9.36 -4.00 -0.22
C LEU A 431 8.56 -5.21 0.29
N LEU A 432 9.18 -6.40 0.31
CA LEU A 432 8.55 -7.60 0.88
C LEU A 432 8.24 -7.43 2.36
N SER A 433 9.22 -6.99 3.15
CA SER A 433 9.08 -6.77 4.60
C SER A 433 7.99 -5.73 4.90
N THR A 434 8.04 -4.57 4.26
CA THR A 434 7.05 -3.50 4.47
C THR A 434 5.65 -3.94 4.01
N SER A 435 5.53 -4.64 2.87
CA SER A 435 4.25 -5.15 2.39
C SER A 435 3.65 -6.20 3.33
N GLN A 436 4.49 -7.07 3.92
CA GLN A 436 4.03 -8.08 4.89
C GLN A 436 3.59 -7.42 6.21
N SER A 437 4.36 -6.45 6.71
CA SER A 437 4.02 -5.67 7.90
C SER A 437 2.70 -4.93 7.71
N LEU A 438 2.59 -4.16 6.63
CA LEU A 438 1.37 -3.42 6.30
C LEU A 438 0.17 -4.35 6.14
N ARG A 439 0.35 -5.50 5.49
CA ARG A 439 -0.72 -6.49 5.35
C ARG A 439 -1.18 -7.03 6.69
N ALA A 440 -0.25 -7.34 7.61
CA ALA A 440 -0.58 -7.81 8.96
C ALA A 440 -1.35 -6.74 9.75
N THR A 441 -0.90 -5.49 9.70
CA THR A 441 -1.60 -4.36 10.33
C THR A 441 -2.99 -4.15 9.74
N LEU A 442 -3.14 -4.21 8.41
CA LEU A 442 -4.45 -4.11 7.75
C LEU A 442 -5.37 -5.26 8.15
N ASP A 443 -4.87 -6.50 8.25
CA ASP A 443 -5.65 -7.66 8.67
C ASP A 443 -6.11 -7.53 10.13
N GLU A 444 -5.24 -7.06 11.02
CA GLU A 444 -5.56 -6.78 12.41
C GLU A 444 -6.64 -5.70 12.54
N GLN A 445 -6.45 -4.56 11.87
CA GLN A 445 -7.39 -3.45 11.92
C GLN A 445 -8.75 -3.84 11.31
N MET A 446 -8.76 -4.58 10.21
CA MET A 446 -10.00 -5.06 9.58
C MET A 446 -10.78 -6.03 10.47
N PHE A 447 -10.14 -6.76 11.37
CA PHE A 447 -10.80 -7.64 12.32
C PHE A 447 -11.66 -6.87 13.33
N TRP A 448 -11.19 -5.70 13.79
CA TRP A 448 -11.87 -4.88 14.81
C TRP A 448 -12.91 -3.91 14.23
N ILE A 449 -12.93 -3.70 12.92
CA ILE A 449 -13.86 -2.77 12.28
C ILE A 449 -15.11 -3.53 11.81
N PRO A 450 -16.31 -3.17 12.27
CA PRO A 450 -17.53 -3.79 11.79
C PRO A 450 -17.68 -3.55 10.27
N SER A 451 -17.59 -4.63 9.50
CA SER A 451 -17.72 -4.58 8.03
C SER A 451 -19.18 -4.35 7.57
N ASN A 452 -20.14 -4.50 8.47
CA ASN A 452 -21.56 -4.36 8.20
C ASN A 452 -22.24 -3.50 9.27
N LYS A 453 -23.39 -2.90 8.90
CA LYS A 453 -24.27 -2.27 9.85
C LYS A 453 -24.69 -3.28 10.94
N PRO A 454 -24.90 -2.83 12.19
CA PRO A 454 -25.39 -3.71 13.25
C PRO A 454 -26.68 -4.41 12.83
N LEU A 455 -26.90 -5.62 13.33
CA LEU A 455 -28.11 -6.41 13.10
C LEU A 455 -29.26 -5.81 13.92
N ASP A 456 -29.79 -4.69 13.46
CA ASP A 456 -30.91 -3.97 14.04
C ASP A 456 -32.23 -4.28 13.33
N ALA A 457 -33.34 -3.69 13.81
CA ALA A 457 -34.65 -3.87 13.19
C ALA A 457 -34.73 -3.36 11.75
N GLU A 458 -33.95 -2.29 11.41
CA GLU A 458 -33.85 -1.77 10.04
C GLU A 458 -33.12 -2.77 9.13
N TRP A 459 -32.07 -3.44 9.64
CA TRP A 459 -31.40 -4.50 8.91
C TRP A 459 -32.37 -5.63 8.56
N LEU A 460 -33.16 -6.10 9.55
CA LEU A 460 -34.11 -7.18 9.34
C LEU A 460 -35.17 -6.83 8.28
N GLN A 461 -35.66 -5.60 8.27
CA GLN A 461 -36.60 -5.09 7.27
C GLN A 461 -35.95 -4.94 5.87
N SER A 462 -34.65 -4.68 5.81
CA SER A 462 -33.92 -4.55 4.56
C SER A 462 -33.52 -5.90 3.92
N VAL A 463 -33.57 -7.00 4.68
CA VAL A 463 -33.16 -8.34 4.20
C VAL A 463 -33.97 -8.80 2.98
N PRO A 464 -35.31 -8.73 2.93
CA PRO A 464 -36.07 -9.18 1.77
C PRO A 464 -35.70 -8.42 0.49
N VAL A 465 -35.59 -7.08 0.58
CA VAL A 465 -35.24 -6.21 -0.56
C VAL A 465 -33.81 -6.46 -1.05
N ARG A 466 -32.86 -6.71 -0.13
CA ARG A 466 -31.48 -7.05 -0.49
C ARG A 466 -31.37 -8.43 -1.12
N LEU A 467 -32.13 -9.38 -0.59
CA LEU A 467 -32.16 -10.76 -1.12
C LEU A 467 -32.78 -10.77 -2.52
N GLU A 468 -33.89 -10.06 -2.72
CA GLU A 468 -34.51 -9.87 -4.03
C GLU A 468 -33.54 -9.23 -5.03
N ARG A 469 -32.85 -8.15 -4.63
CA ARG A 469 -31.85 -7.48 -5.46
C ARG A 469 -30.64 -8.41 -5.78
N GLN A 470 -30.16 -9.20 -4.81
CA GLN A 470 -29.08 -10.17 -5.07
C GLN A 470 -29.53 -11.26 -6.02
N VAL A 471 -30.73 -11.82 -5.84
CA VAL A 471 -31.27 -12.85 -6.71
C VAL A 471 -31.50 -12.35 -8.14
N THR A 472 -31.98 -11.11 -8.29
CA THR A 472 -32.26 -10.51 -9.61
C THR A 472 -31.00 -10.00 -10.32
N THR A 473 -29.95 -9.63 -9.59
CA THR A 473 -28.68 -9.14 -10.20
C THR A 473 -27.68 -10.24 -10.50
N LEU A 474 -27.86 -11.44 -9.95
CA LEU A 474 -27.01 -12.58 -10.28
C LEU A 474 -27.30 -13.04 -11.72
N PRO A 475 -26.26 -13.20 -12.56
CA PRO A 475 -26.43 -13.67 -13.94
C PRO A 475 -26.62 -15.18 -13.96
N TRP A 476 -27.78 -15.67 -13.48
CA TRP A 476 -28.09 -17.10 -13.35
C TRP A 476 -27.89 -17.89 -14.63
N ALA A 477 -28.23 -17.29 -15.77
CA ALA A 477 -28.08 -17.95 -17.08
C ALA A 477 -26.61 -18.21 -17.42
N SER A 478 -25.71 -17.25 -17.19
CA SER A 478 -24.27 -17.44 -17.42
C SER A 478 -23.63 -18.36 -16.37
N SER A 479 -24.05 -18.26 -15.11
CA SER A 479 -23.56 -19.17 -14.07
C SER A 479 -23.94 -20.64 -14.34
N LEU A 480 -25.15 -20.87 -14.89
CA LEU A 480 -25.60 -22.20 -15.24
C LEU A 480 -24.88 -22.73 -16.49
N SER A 481 -24.66 -21.88 -17.51
CA SER A 481 -23.88 -22.28 -18.69
C SER A 481 -22.42 -22.59 -18.34
N GLU A 482 -21.76 -21.76 -17.54
CA GLU A 482 -20.39 -22.00 -17.08
C GLU A 482 -20.29 -23.28 -16.21
N LEU A 483 -21.29 -23.56 -15.39
CA LEU A 483 -21.35 -24.80 -14.61
C LEU A 483 -21.46 -26.04 -15.54
N THR A 484 -22.32 -26.00 -16.56
CA THR A 484 -22.46 -27.08 -17.54
C THR A 484 -21.22 -27.27 -18.38
N ASP A 485 -20.59 -26.19 -18.81
CA ASP A 485 -19.34 -26.21 -19.57
C ASP A 485 -18.19 -26.75 -18.73
N GLY A 486 -18.06 -26.32 -17.47
CA GLY A 486 -17.06 -26.85 -16.55
C GLY A 486 -17.22 -28.33 -16.24
N LEU A 487 -18.46 -28.82 -16.13
CA LEU A 487 -18.75 -30.26 -15.99
C LEU A 487 -18.40 -31.06 -17.26
N ALA A 488 -18.66 -30.49 -18.45
CA ALA A 488 -18.41 -31.13 -19.74
C ALA A 488 -16.92 -31.21 -20.10
N GLN A 489 -16.11 -30.26 -19.63
CA GLN A 489 -14.68 -30.22 -19.95
C GLN A 489 -13.85 -31.31 -19.27
N ARG A 490 -14.30 -31.85 -18.12
CA ARG A 490 -13.54 -32.86 -17.35
C ARG A 490 -14.42 -34.02 -16.90
N PRO A 491 -15.01 -34.77 -17.83
CA PRO A 491 -15.95 -35.87 -17.53
C PRO A 491 -15.32 -36.97 -16.68
N LEU A 492 -14.03 -37.26 -16.87
CA LEU A 492 -13.29 -38.27 -16.10
C LEU A 492 -13.17 -37.96 -14.60
N LEU A 493 -13.29 -36.71 -14.21
CA LEU A 493 -13.26 -36.31 -12.81
C LEU A 493 -14.68 -36.24 -12.23
N PHE A 494 -15.62 -35.64 -12.94
CA PHE A 494 -16.97 -35.42 -12.45
C PHE A 494 -17.85 -36.67 -12.44
N LEU A 495 -17.68 -37.58 -13.42
CA LEU A 495 -18.50 -38.77 -13.54
C LEU A 495 -18.33 -39.77 -12.37
N PRO A 496 -17.10 -40.15 -11.95
CA PRO A 496 -16.94 -41.02 -10.78
C PRO A 496 -17.41 -40.35 -9.48
N LEU A 497 -17.24 -39.04 -9.34
CA LEU A 497 -17.71 -38.30 -8.15
C LEU A 497 -19.25 -38.17 -8.12
N ALA A 498 -19.90 -38.02 -9.28
CA ALA A 498 -21.36 -38.06 -9.40
C ALA A 498 -21.92 -39.46 -9.09
N LEU A 499 -21.23 -40.53 -9.53
CA LEU A 499 -21.58 -41.90 -9.18
C LEU A 499 -21.44 -42.14 -7.67
N LEU A 500 -20.36 -41.63 -7.06
CA LEU A 500 -20.16 -41.70 -5.60
C LEU A 500 -21.29 -40.98 -4.85
N PHE A 501 -21.67 -39.78 -5.31
CA PHE A 501 -22.78 -39.01 -4.76
C PHE A 501 -24.10 -39.81 -4.85
N GLY A 502 -24.41 -40.34 -6.00
CA GLY A 502 -25.59 -41.20 -6.23
C GLY A 502 -25.61 -42.43 -5.32
N ALA A 503 -24.47 -43.10 -5.17
CA ALA A 503 -24.34 -44.27 -4.28
C ALA A 503 -24.54 -43.93 -2.81
N LEU A 504 -23.99 -42.76 -2.36
CA LEU A 504 -24.19 -42.27 -0.99
C LEU A 504 -25.65 -41.91 -0.72
N LEU A 505 -26.31 -41.23 -1.67
CA LEU A 505 -27.74 -40.94 -1.54
C LEU A 505 -28.59 -42.19 -1.49
N TRP A 506 -28.32 -43.16 -2.36
CA TRP A 506 -29.03 -44.44 -2.39
C TRP A 506 -28.89 -45.22 -1.08
N ARG A 507 -27.67 -45.24 -0.52
CA ARG A 507 -27.38 -45.91 0.75
C ARG A 507 -27.72 -45.11 1.99
N ARG A 508 -28.20 -43.87 1.87
CA ARG A 508 -28.48 -42.97 3.01
C ARG A 508 -29.36 -43.58 4.07
N LYS A 509 -30.46 -44.26 3.65
CA LYS A 509 -31.38 -44.96 4.58
C LYS A 509 -30.69 -46.10 5.34
N ALA A 510 -29.84 -46.87 4.67
CA ALA A 510 -29.05 -47.95 5.29
C ALA A 510 -27.98 -47.41 6.27
N LEU A 511 -27.36 -46.28 5.95
CA LEU A 511 -26.39 -45.60 6.82
C LEU A 511 -27.06 -45.10 8.08
N TYR A 512 -28.23 -44.44 7.96
CA TYR A 512 -29.03 -44.03 9.13
C TYR A 512 -29.44 -45.20 10.01
N ALA A 513 -29.88 -46.31 9.43
CA ALA A 513 -30.23 -47.52 10.17
C ALA A 513 -29.03 -48.10 10.92
N ARG A 514 -27.84 -48.13 10.27
CA ARG A 514 -26.57 -48.53 10.95
C ARG A 514 -26.20 -47.62 12.08
N LEU A 515 -26.27 -46.27 11.85
CA LEU A 515 -25.95 -45.28 12.86
C LEU A 515 -26.81 -45.42 14.10
N ASN A 516 -28.15 -45.60 13.89
CA ASN A 516 -29.08 -45.80 15.00
C ASN A 516 -28.84 -47.11 15.75
N LYS A 517 -28.36 -48.19 15.06
CA LYS A 517 -27.98 -49.42 15.70
C LYS A 517 -26.74 -49.22 16.59
N VAL A 518 -25.71 -48.59 16.02
CA VAL A 518 -24.45 -48.30 16.75
C VAL A 518 -24.70 -47.39 17.94
N HIS A 519 -25.54 -46.35 17.79
CA HIS A 519 -25.93 -45.47 18.90
C HIS A 519 -26.64 -46.19 20.05
N LYS A 520 -27.43 -47.24 19.76
CA LYS A 520 -28.09 -48.04 20.79
C LYS A 520 -27.11 -48.98 21.51
N ASP A 521 -26.03 -49.37 20.87
CA ASP A 521 -25.05 -50.28 21.45
C ASP A 521 -23.93 -49.54 22.23
N ILE A 522 -23.68 -48.25 21.94
CA ILE A 522 -22.72 -47.41 22.65
C ILE A 522 -23.24 -47.16 24.08
N GLY A 523 -22.38 -47.36 25.08
CA GLY A 523 -22.69 -47.15 26.50
C GLY A 523 -23.36 -48.36 27.19
N HIS A 524 -23.64 -49.46 26.50
CA HIS A 524 -24.15 -50.68 27.10
C HIS A 524 -23.03 -51.65 27.47
N PHE A 525 -22.78 -51.89 28.75
CA PHE A 525 -21.69 -52.65 29.31
C PHE A 525 -21.43 -54.03 28.67
N LYS A 526 -22.44 -54.68 28.10
CA LYS A 526 -22.34 -56.00 27.43
C LYS A 526 -22.26 -55.95 25.89
N ARG A 527 -22.50 -54.79 25.25
CA ARG A 527 -22.63 -54.66 23.78
C ARG A 527 -21.72 -53.59 23.19
N ASP A 528 -21.12 -52.76 24.06
CA ASP A 528 -20.23 -51.71 23.60
C ASP A 528 -18.88 -52.26 23.21
N SER A 529 -18.39 -51.80 22.07
CA SER A 529 -17.09 -52.16 21.52
C SER A 529 -16.29 -50.89 21.19
N GLN A 530 -14.97 -50.94 21.38
CA GLN A 530 -14.08 -49.81 21.05
C GLN A 530 -14.21 -49.36 19.57
N TRP A 531 -14.77 -50.20 18.71
CA TRP A 531 -15.01 -49.91 17.28
C TRP A 531 -16.32 -49.16 17.02
N HIS A 532 -17.24 -49.08 17.98
CA HIS A 532 -18.53 -48.42 17.75
C HIS A 532 -18.40 -46.92 17.59
N THR A 533 -17.52 -46.28 18.39
CA THR A 533 -17.29 -44.83 18.29
C THR A 533 -16.62 -44.42 16.97
N PRO A 534 -15.52 -45.03 16.54
CA PRO A 534 -14.95 -44.77 15.20
C PRO A 534 -15.92 -45.04 14.06
N LEU A 535 -16.74 -46.11 14.17
CA LEU A 535 -17.74 -46.45 13.17
C LEU A 535 -18.87 -45.42 13.11
N ALA A 536 -19.33 -44.90 14.26
CA ALA A 536 -20.32 -43.85 14.32
C ALA A 536 -19.83 -42.56 13.68
N ILE A 537 -18.56 -42.19 13.95
CA ILE A 537 -17.91 -41.03 13.33
C ILE A 537 -17.81 -41.21 11.82
N LEU A 538 -17.36 -42.37 11.35
CA LEU A 538 -17.25 -42.66 9.93
C LEU A 538 -18.61 -42.60 9.21
N VAL A 539 -19.66 -43.17 9.82
CA VAL A 539 -21.02 -43.12 9.25
C VAL A 539 -21.57 -41.70 9.22
N ASN A 540 -21.29 -40.87 10.23
CA ASN A 540 -21.68 -39.45 10.23
C ASN A 540 -20.95 -38.66 9.13
N ILE A 541 -19.65 -38.90 8.92
CA ILE A 541 -18.89 -38.32 7.81
C ILE A 541 -19.51 -38.73 6.48
N LEU A 542 -19.82 -39.99 6.28
CA LEU A 542 -20.46 -40.50 5.06
C LEU A 542 -21.86 -39.92 4.81
N LEU A 543 -22.61 -39.60 5.87
CA LEU A 543 -23.90 -38.94 5.79
C LEU A 543 -23.81 -37.43 5.46
N ALA A 544 -22.74 -36.76 5.89
CA ALA A 544 -22.47 -35.35 5.57
C ALA A 544 -21.87 -35.18 4.17
N MET A 545 -21.12 -36.17 3.68
CA MET A 545 -20.42 -36.12 2.40
C MET A 545 -21.25 -35.71 1.18
N PRO A 546 -22.51 -36.13 0.97
CA PRO A 546 -23.24 -35.73 -0.22
C PRO A 546 -23.40 -34.25 -0.41
N VAL A 547 -23.67 -33.49 0.67
CA VAL A 547 -23.84 -32.04 0.59
C VAL A 547 -22.50 -31.36 0.31
N THR A 548 -21.45 -31.75 1.02
CA THR A 548 -20.11 -31.21 0.81
C THR A 548 -19.58 -31.50 -0.58
N LEU A 549 -19.84 -32.70 -1.09
CA LEU A 549 -19.38 -33.14 -2.42
C LEU A 549 -20.07 -32.34 -3.53
N VAL A 550 -21.38 -32.06 -3.42
CA VAL A 550 -22.09 -31.23 -4.41
C VAL A 550 -21.57 -29.80 -4.37
N LEU A 551 -21.42 -29.21 -3.18
CA LEU A 551 -20.90 -27.85 -3.03
C LEU A 551 -19.46 -27.75 -3.59
N ALA A 552 -18.62 -28.74 -3.31
CA ALA A 552 -17.26 -28.78 -3.82
C ALA A 552 -17.21 -28.94 -5.36
N LEU A 553 -18.02 -29.81 -5.92
CA LEU A 553 -18.09 -30.03 -7.37
C LEU A 553 -18.62 -28.81 -8.12
N CYS A 554 -19.71 -28.20 -7.63
CA CYS A 554 -20.26 -26.99 -8.22
C CYS A 554 -19.26 -25.82 -8.09
N GLY A 555 -18.63 -25.67 -6.92
CA GLY A 555 -17.64 -24.64 -6.70
C GLY A 555 -16.41 -24.81 -7.59
N TYR A 556 -15.92 -26.03 -7.74
CA TYR A 556 -14.78 -26.33 -8.61
C TYR A 556 -15.12 -26.14 -10.10
N ALA A 557 -16.30 -26.61 -10.54
CA ALA A 557 -16.76 -26.44 -11.93
C ALA A 557 -16.86 -24.94 -12.31
N LEU A 558 -17.37 -24.10 -11.40
CA LEU A 558 -17.44 -22.65 -11.59
C LEU A 558 -16.07 -21.95 -11.54
N GLN A 559 -15.02 -22.57 -11.00
CA GLN A 559 -13.68 -21.97 -10.94
C GLN A 559 -12.78 -22.29 -12.14
N ILE A 560 -13.09 -23.32 -12.93
CA ILE A 560 -12.20 -23.81 -14.00
C ILE A 560 -11.92 -22.73 -15.04
N ASP A 561 -12.97 -22.01 -15.50
CA ASP A 561 -12.86 -21.00 -16.56
C ASP A 561 -13.52 -19.65 -16.20
N ALA A 562 -14.06 -19.51 -15.00
CA ALA A 562 -14.86 -18.35 -14.62
C ALA A 562 -14.02 -17.09 -14.41
N ARG A 563 -14.51 -15.97 -14.93
CA ARG A 563 -13.96 -14.62 -14.72
C ARG A 563 -14.98 -13.77 -13.96
N GLY A 564 -14.50 -12.98 -12.99
CA GLY A 564 -15.33 -12.00 -12.29
C GLY A 564 -16.25 -12.60 -11.21
N GLN A 565 -17.56 -12.32 -11.28
CA GLN A 565 -18.51 -12.68 -10.19
C GLN A 565 -18.72 -14.19 -10.04
N ASN A 566 -18.67 -14.95 -11.11
CA ASN A 566 -18.87 -16.41 -11.09
C ASN A 566 -17.69 -17.14 -10.43
N ALA A 567 -16.45 -16.62 -10.58
CA ALA A 567 -15.29 -17.14 -9.85
C ALA A 567 -15.43 -16.95 -8.33
N ASN A 568 -15.98 -15.82 -7.91
CA ASN A 568 -16.25 -15.54 -6.49
C ASN A 568 -17.35 -16.45 -5.93
N LEU A 569 -18.39 -16.72 -6.72
CA LEU A 569 -19.45 -17.68 -6.36
C LEU A 569 -18.87 -19.10 -6.21
N GLY A 570 -18.01 -19.52 -7.13
CA GLY A 570 -17.31 -20.80 -7.07
C GLY A 570 -16.43 -20.91 -5.81
N ALA A 571 -15.67 -19.86 -5.48
CA ALA A 571 -14.86 -19.81 -4.28
C ALA A 571 -15.71 -19.89 -2.99
N ALA A 572 -16.84 -19.19 -2.95
CA ALA A 572 -17.77 -19.24 -1.82
C ALA A 572 -18.38 -20.64 -1.61
N LEU A 573 -18.76 -21.32 -2.70
CA LEU A 573 -19.25 -22.69 -2.63
C LEU A 573 -18.19 -23.67 -2.12
N LEU A 574 -16.94 -23.52 -2.53
CA LEU A 574 -15.83 -24.32 -2.02
C LEU A 574 -15.59 -24.08 -0.53
N GLN A 575 -15.64 -22.83 -0.07
CA GLN A 575 -15.53 -22.50 1.37
C GLN A 575 -16.69 -23.08 2.19
N LEU A 576 -17.93 -23.00 1.68
CA LEU A 576 -19.09 -23.63 2.31
C LEU A 576 -18.97 -25.15 2.38
N SER A 577 -18.39 -25.78 1.37
CA SER A 577 -18.09 -27.22 1.38
C SER A 577 -17.15 -27.60 2.53
N LEU A 578 -16.12 -26.77 2.81
CA LEU A 578 -15.16 -27.00 3.91
C LEU A 578 -15.80 -26.82 5.30
N ILE A 579 -16.77 -25.91 5.44
CA ILE A 579 -17.45 -25.67 6.72
C ILE A 579 -18.38 -26.83 7.10
N HIS A 580 -18.87 -27.61 6.13
CA HIS A 580 -19.78 -28.72 6.36
C HIS A 580 -19.09 -30.06 6.62
N ILE A 581 -17.77 -30.13 6.52
CA ILE A 581 -16.94 -31.29 6.90
C ILE A 581 -16.58 -31.18 8.39
#